data_1e30e04a96f782383b797b00f15a877e
#
_entry.id   1e30e04a96f782383b797b00f15a877e
#
_cell.length_a   1.000
_cell.length_b   1.000
_cell.length_c   1.000
_cell.angle_alpha   90.00
_cell.angle_beta   90.00
_cell.angle_gamma   90.00
#
_symmetry.space_group_name_H-M   'P 1'
#
loop_
_entity.id
_entity.type
_entity.pdbx_description
1 polymer ?
#
loop_
_entity_poly.entity_id
_entity_poly.type
_entity_poly.pdbx_seq_one_letter_code
_entity_poly.pdbx_strand_id
1 'polypeptide(L)'
;MFFPTAFSPNGDGENDILKMEGRLAEEVYWVVYNRWGERMYEAFNIDDAWDGTYKGVEQPAETYGYYYRIRCAGNEVREKKGNVTLIR
;
A
#
# COMPACT_ATOMS: atom_id res chain seq x y z
N MET A 1 -6.05 -6.49 10.36
CA MET A 1 -5.22 -6.04 9.22
C MET A 1 -4.79 -4.60 9.46
N PHE A 2 -3.58 -4.30 9.14
CA PHE A 2 -3.02 -2.97 9.34
C PHE A 2 -2.41 -2.45 8.03
N PHE A 3 -2.72 -1.20 7.68
CA PHE A 3 -2.15 -0.53 6.52
C PHE A 3 -1.44 0.73 7.01
N PRO A 4 -0.13 0.86 6.77
CA PRO A 4 0.63 2.02 7.26
C PRO A 4 0.11 3.34 6.69
N THR A 5 0.25 4.41 7.46
CA THR A 5 -0.14 5.76 7.03
C THR A 5 1.03 6.56 6.44
N ALA A 6 2.25 6.04 6.58
CA ALA A 6 3.44 6.68 6.04
C ALA A 6 4.54 5.65 5.83
N PHE A 7 5.41 5.90 4.87
CA PHE A 7 6.62 5.11 4.66
C PHE A 7 7.71 5.98 4.05
N SER A 8 8.95 5.53 4.20
CA SER A 8 10.12 6.33 3.84
C SER A 8 11.15 5.44 3.14
N PRO A 9 11.11 5.32 1.80
CA PRO A 9 12.01 4.45 1.05
C PRO A 9 13.41 5.06 0.87
N ASN A 10 14.12 5.22 1.98
CA ASN A 10 15.45 5.85 2.00
C ASN A 10 16.60 4.85 2.25
N GLY A 11 16.29 3.55 2.29
CA GLY A 11 17.32 2.52 2.44
C GLY A 11 17.83 2.31 3.86
N ASP A 12 17.14 2.83 4.88
CA ASP A 12 17.57 2.70 6.28
C ASP A 12 17.08 1.42 6.96
N GLY A 13 16.33 0.58 6.25
CA GLY A 13 15.80 -0.65 6.80
C GLY A 13 14.52 -0.49 7.62
N GLU A 14 14.03 0.72 7.77
CA GLU A 14 12.80 1.02 8.51
C GLU A 14 11.80 1.70 7.58
N ASN A 15 10.61 1.09 7.44
CA ASN A 15 9.53 1.66 6.64
C ASN A 15 9.93 1.99 5.20
N ASP A 16 10.85 1.20 4.61
CA ASP A 16 11.31 1.42 3.24
C ASP A 16 10.29 1.03 2.19
N ILE A 17 9.33 0.19 2.56
CA ILE A 17 8.31 -0.28 1.65
C ILE A 17 6.93 -0.09 2.26
N LEU A 18 5.95 0.12 1.40
CA LEU A 18 4.55 0.13 1.81
C LEU A 18 3.97 -1.26 1.63
N LYS A 19 3.51 -1.84 2.71
CA LYS A 19 3.00 -3.21 2.75
C LYS A 19 1.85 -3.31 3.74
N MET A 20 0.83 -4.07 3.36
CA MET A 20 -0.25 -4.39 4.29
C MET A 20 0.21 -5.47 5.26
N GLU A 21 -0.12 -5.31 6.54
CA GLU A 21 0.22 -6.26 7.57
C GLU A 21 -1.01 -6.95 8.14
N GLY A 22 -0.90 -8.24 8.40
CA GLY A 22 -1.96 -9.06 8.95
C GLY A 22 -1.74 -10.53 8.62
N ARG A 23 -2.52 -11.42 9.21
CA ARG A 23 -2.29 -12.86 9.09
C ARG A 23 -3.48 -13.67 8.59
N LEU A 24 -4.68 -13.15 8.70
CA LEU A 24 -5.89 -13.96 8.54
C LEU A 24 -6.67 -13.67 7.27
N ALA A 25 -6.08 -12.93 6.35
CA ALA A 25 -6.73 -12.64 5.07
C ALA A 25 -6.50 -13.78 4.10
N GLU A 26 -7.55 -14.29 3.50
CA GLU A 26 -7.48 -15.31 2.45
C GLU A 26 -7.25 -14.67 1.09
N GLU A 27 -7.80 -13.48 0.86
CA GLU A 27 -7.58 -12.70 -0.35
C GLU A 27 -7.23 -11.29 0.02
N VAL A 28 -6.23 -10.73 -0.65
CA VAL A 28 -5.75 -9.38 -0.43
C VAL A 28 -5.72 -8.65 -1.76
N TYR A 29 -6.25 -7.43 -1.77
CA TYR A 29 -6.09 -6.51 -2.89
C TYR A 29 -5.91 -5.11 -2.31
N TRP A 30 -4.90 -4.40 -2.76
CA TRP A 30 -4.79 -2.98 -2.47
C TRP A 30 -4.12 -2.25 -3.63
N VAL A 31 -4.39 -0.95 -3.71
CA VAL A 31 -3.95 -0.11 -4.80
C VAL A 31 -3.60 1.27 -4.26
N VAL A 32 -2.58 1.88 -4.84
CA VAL A 32 -2.14 3.23 -4.49
C VAL A 32 -2.33 4.13 -5.71
N TYR A 33 -2.87 5.32 -5.48
CA TYR A 33 -3.11 6.34 -6.50
C TYR A 33 -2.35 7.61 -6.16
N ASN A 34 -1.87 8.30 -7.20
CA ASN A 34 -1.34 9.65 -7.01
C ASN A 34 -2.50 10.65 -6.92
N ARG A 35 -2.18 11.93 -6.73
CA ARG A 35 -3.18 12.99 -6.60
C ARG A 35 -4.01 13.21 -7.88
N TRP A 36 -3.57 12.69 -9.00
CA TRP A 36 -4.28 12.76 -10.28
C TRP A 36 -5.20 11.57 -10.51
N GLY A 37 -5.25 10.63 -9.56
CA GLY A 37 -6.03 9.43 -9.69
C GLY A 37 -5.36 8.34 -10.52
N GLU A 38 -4.09 8.50 -10.88
CA GLU A 38 -3.35 7.48 -11.60
C GLU A 38 -2.92 6.36 -10.66
N ARG A 39 -3.08 5.13 -11.13
CA ARG A 39 -2.69 3.95 -10.36
C ARG A 39 -1.18 3.81 -10.35
N MET A 40 -0.59 3.89 -9.16
CA MET A 40 0.85 3.77 -8.99
C MET A 40 1.29 2.35 -8.73
N TYR A 41 0.50 1.58 -8.00
CA TYR A 41 0.83 0.21 -7.64
C TYR A 41 -0.42 -0.57 -7.28
N GLU A 42 -0.45 -1.85 -7.65
CA GLU A 42 -1.49 -2.79 -7.24
C GLU A 42 -0.86 -4.01 -6.59
N ALA A 43 -1.43 -4.46 -5.49
CA ALA A 43 -1.00 -5.66 -4.78
C ALA A 43 -2.13 -6.68 -4.74
N PHE A 44 -1.80 -7.95 -4.92
CA PHE A 44 -2.75 -9.06 -4.93
C PHE A 44 -2.43 -10.08 -3.85
N ASN A 45 -1.30 -9.92 -3.16
CA ASN A 45 -0.85 -10.82 -2.10
C ASN A 45 -0.39 -10.04 -0.90
N ILE A 46 -0.47 -10.66 0.28
CA ILE A 46 -0.04 -10.02 1.53
C ILE A 46 1.45 -9.65 1.50
N ASP A 47 2.26 -10.36 0.73
CA ASP A 47 3.70 -10.12 0.63
C ASP A 47 4.08 -9.08 -0.40
N ASP A 48 3.14 -8.61 -1.22
CA ASP A 48 3.39 -7.56 -2.17
C ASP A 48 3.65 -6.23 -1.44
N ALA A 49 4.60 -5.45 -1.95
CA ALA A 49 4.99 -4.20 -1.32
C ALA A 49 5.35 -3.15 -2.38
N TRP A 50 5.05 -1.89 -2.08
CA TRP A 50 5.40 -0.77 -2.95
C TRP A 50 6.62 -0.05 -2.39
N ASP A 51 7.59 0.20 -3.23
CA ASP A 51 8.85 0.84 -2.86
C ASP A 51 8.90 2.34 -3.19
N GLY A 52 7.78 2.92 -3.61
CA GLY A 52 7.72 4.33 -3.94
C GLY A 52 8.15 4.66 -5.37
N THR A 53 8.28 3.65 -6.23
CA THR A 53 8.62 3.87 -7.64
C THR A 53 7.45 3.58 -8.56
N TYR A 54 7.46 4.20 -9.74
CA TYR A 54 6.50 3.92 -10.79
C TYR A 54 7.28 3.76 -12.09
N LYS A 55 7.19 2.57 -12.71
CA LYS A 55 7.94 2.21 -13.92
C LYS A 55 9.45 2.44 -13.75
N GLY A 56 9.97 2.13 -12.55
CA GLY A 56 11.38 2.28 -12.25
C GLY A 56 11.82 3.68 -11.86
N VAL A 57 10.90 4.64 -11.78
CA VAL A 57 11.20 6.03 -11.44
C VAL A 57 10.71 6.33 -10.02
N GLU A 58 11.58 6.90 -9.19
CA GLU A 58 11.19 7.33 -7.84
C GLU A 58 10.11 8.40 -7.90
N GLN A 59 9.05 8.19 -7.12
CA GLN A 59 7.96 9.14 -7.05
C GLN A 59 8.23 10.20 -5.96
N PRO A 60 7.70 11.42 -6.11
CA PRO A 60 7.96 12.49 -5.15
C PRO A 60 7.34 12.21 -3.79
N ALA A 61 7.94 12.84 -2.75
CA ALA A 61 7.38 12.83 -1.42
C ALA A 61 6.08 13.63 -1.42
N GLU A 62 4.97 12.94 -1.24
CA GLU A 62 3.63 13.54 -1.16
C GLU A 62 2.65 12.54 -0.56
N THR A 63 1.41 12.97 -0.40
CA THR A 63 0.35 12.09 0.09
C THR A 63 -0.32 11.40 -1.09
N TYR A 64 -0.39 10.08 -1.02
CA TYR A 64 -1.03 9.23 -2.02
C TYR A 64 -2.33 8.66 -1.45
N GLY A 65 -3.30 8.42 -2.31
CA GLY A 65 -4.53 7.74 -1.92
C GLY A 65 -4.34 6.22 -1.99
N TYR A 66 -5.03 5.49 -1.13
CA TYR A 66 -5.07 4.04 -1.22
C TYR A 66 -6.49 3.54 -1.06
N TYR A 67 -6.70 2.32 -1.57
CA TYR A 67 -7.90 1.53 -1.36
C TYR A 67 -7.47 0.10 -1.12
N TYR A 68 -8.06 -0.56 -0.13
CA TYR A 68 -7.85 -1.99 0.01
C TYR A 68 -9.17 -2.73 0.18
N ARG A 69 -9.14 -3.97 -0.26
CA ARG A 69 -10.23 -4.91 -0.08
C ARG A 69 -9.61 -6.24 0.32
N ILE A 70 -10.04 -6.78 1.44
CA ILE A 70 -9.53 -8.05 1.93
C ILE A 70 -10.72 -8.96 2.24
N ARG A 71 -10.50 -10.26 2.02
CA ARG A 71 -11.44 -11.28 2.44
C ARG A 71 -10.78 -12.10 3.55
N CYS A 72 -11.39 -12.08 4.72
CA CYS A 72 -10.92 -12.81 5.88
C CYS A 72 -11.53 -14.21 5.94
N ALA A 73 -10.97 -15.06 6.79
CA ALA A 73 -11.54 -16.36 7.08
C ALA A 73 -13.02 -16.19 7.50
N GLY A 74 -13.90 -17.09 6.99
CA GLY A 74 -15.32 -16.97 7.24
C GLY A 74 -16.06 -16.07 6.25
N ASN A 75 -15.41 -15.72 5.13
CA ASN A 75 -15.96 -14.90 4.04
C ASN A 75 -16.31 -13.45 4.44
N GLU A 76 -15.74 -12.95 5.52
CA GLU A 76 -15.89 -11.55 5.87
C GLU A 76 -15.05 -10.68 4.92
N VAL A 77 -15.68 -9.68 4.29
CA VAL A 77 -15.00 -8.75 3.38
C VAL A 77 -14.86 -7.41 4.07
N ARG A 78 -13.67 -6.84 4.02
CA ARG A 78 -13.38 -5.50 4.55
C ARG A 78 -12.78 -4.65 3.47
N GLU A 79 -13.22 -3.41 3.39
CA GLU A 79 -12.71 -2.42 2.43
C GLU A 79 -12.46 -1.11 3.15
N LYS A 80 -11.45 -0.39 2.71
CA LYS A 80 -11.15 0.93 3.26
C LYS A 80 -10.44 1.78 2.21
N LYS A 81 -10.74 3.08 2.23
CA LYS A 81 -10.01 4.12 1.49
C LYS A 81 -9.31 5.01 2.49
N GLY A 82 -8.17 5.53 2.12
CA GLY A 82 -7.44 6.45 2.99
C GLY A 82 -6.26 7.08 2.26
N ASN A 83 -5.37 7.67 3.05
CA ASN A 83 -4.18 8.33 2.52
C ASN A 83 -2.93 7.74 3.15
N VAL A 84 -1.87 7.67 2.36
CA VAL A 84 -0.55 7.26 2.81
C VAL A 84 0.45 8.32 2.36
N THR A 85 1.37 8.68 3.26
CA THR A 85 2.39 9.69 2.96
C THR A 85 3.71 9.01 2.65
N LEU A 86 4.29 9.36 1.51
CA LEU A 86 5.64 8.96 1.14
C LEU A 86 6.60 10.06 1.57
N ILE A 87 7.57 9.70 2.40
CA ILE A 87 8.56 10.62 2.95
C ILE A 87 9.93 10.28 2.36
N ARG A 88 10.66 11.29 1.90
CA ARG A 88 12.02 11.09 1.38
C ARG A 88 13.03 11.92 2.14
#